data_98786a8aeb166474fdb51b6d4b96c70e
#
_entry.id   98786a8aeb166474fdb51b6d4b96c70e
#
_cell.length_a   1.000
_cell.length_b   1.000
_cell.length_c   1.000
_cell.angle_alpha   90.00
_cell.angle_beta   90.00
_cell.angle_gamma   90.00
#
_symmetry.space_group_name_H-M   'P 1'
#
loop_
_entity.id
_entity.type
_entity.pdbx_description
1 polymer ?
#
loop_
_entity_poly.entity_id
_entity_poly.type
_entity_poly.pdbx_seq_one_letter_code
_entity_poly.pdbx_strand_id
1 'polypeptide(L)'
;FLEVAHTYGWVPAVVGTSEEGATTWNQAGLRAMRIGDEAIISPATFNLDDPDLKPVRHTVTKLRAMGYTTRVRRHEDINPQELHSLIDLTDKWRQNGDERGFSMALSRLGDPLDGRCVMVEAIYPDDGPRAGQTAGILSFTPWGNDGLSLDVMRRDLDGADNGVTELMVAGLMAAGPEIGIRRVSMNFAVFREAIEEGA
;
A
#
# COMPACT_ATOMS: atom_id res chain seq x y z
N PHE A 1 -0.71 -26.92 -11.61
CA PHE A 1 -1.97 -26.20 -11.44
C PHE A 1 -3.00 -26.55 -12.52
N LEU A 2 -2.73 -26.36 -13.83
CA LEU A 2 -3.67 -26.63 -14.93
C LEU A 2 -4.10 -28.11 -15.01
N GLU A 3 -3.18 -29.04 -14.81
CA GLU A 3 -3.49 -30.48 -14.77
C GLU A 3 -4.48 -30.80 -13.64
N VAL A 4 -4.27 -30.22 -12.45
CA VAL A 4 -5.18 -30.39 -11.31
C VAL A 4 -6.56 -29.80 -11.63
N ALA A 5 -6.58 -28.58 -12.17
CA ALA A 5 -7.83 -27.94 -12.56
C ALA A 5 -8.62 -28.80 -13.58
N HIS A 6 -7.93 -29.36 -14.59
CA HIS A 6 -8.51 -30.26 -15.57
C HIS A 6 -9.10 -31.53 -14.95
N THR A 7 -8.35 -32.14 -14.02
CA THR A 7 -8.79 -33.38 -13.33
C THR A 7 -10.09 -33.16 -12.57
N TYR A 8 -10.28 -31.98 -11.99
CA TYR A 8 -11.49 -31.67 -11.23
C TYR A 8 -12.54 -30.86 -12.00
N GLY A 9 -12.33 -30.63 -13.31
CA GLY A 9 -13.25 -29.85 -14.14
C GLY A 9 -13.34 -28.36 -13.75
N TRP A 10 -12.32 -27.81 -13.11
CA TRP A 10 -12.29 -26.40 -12.73
C TRP A 10 -11.90 -25.52 -13.90
N VAL A 11 -12.48 -24.34 -13.95
CA VAL A 11 -12.06 -23.29 -14.90
C VAL A 11 -10.95 -22.49 -14.24
N PRO A 12 -9.70 -22.59 -14.74
CA PRO A 12 -8.59 -21.85 -14.15
C PRO A 12 -8.67 -20.35 -14.49
N ALA A 13 -8.43 -19.51 -13.49
CA ALA A 13 -8.28 -18.07 -13.66
C ALA A 13 -7.09 -17.58 -12.83
N VAL A 14 -6.35 -16.60 -13.38
CA VAL A 14 -5.22 -15.96 -12.73
C VAL A 14 -5.48 -14.46 -12.73
N VAL A 15 -5.40 -13.83 -11.56
CA VAL A 15 -5.61 -12.40 -11.38
C VAL A 15 -4.30 -11.74 -10.95
N GLY A 16 -4.03 -10.53 -11.46
CA GLY A 16 -2.85 -9.76 -11.05
C GLY A 16 -1.54 -10.31 -11.59
N THR A 17 -1.53 -10.81 -12.82
CA THR A 17 -0.30 -11.26 -13.48
C THR A 17 0.41 -10.10 -14.19
N SER A 18 1.74 -10.08 -14.17
CA SER A 18 2.54 -9.19 -14.99
C SER A 18 2.46 -9.54 -16.48
N GLU A 19 2.95 -8.67 -17.36
CA GLU A 19 3.02 -8.92 -18.80
C GLU A 19 3.85 -10.18 -19.14
N GLU A 20 4.96 -10.39 -18.44
CA GLU A 20 5.77 -11.61 -18.55
C GLU A 20 4.99 -12.85 -18.12
N GLY A 21 4.27 -12.76 -16.98
CA GLY A 21 3.38 -13.82 -16.50
C GLY A 21 2.25 -14.09 -17.48
N ALA A 22 1.64 -13.06 -18.07
CA ALA A 22 0.61 -13.19 -19.09
C ALA A 22 1.11 -13.96 -20.31
N THR A 23 2.35 -13.72 -20.75
CA THR A 23 2.99 -14.47 -21.84
C THR A 23 3.08 -15.96 -21.52
N THR A 24 3.50 -16.30 -20.31
CA THR A 24 3.58 -17.68 -19.83
C THR A 24 2.21 -18.35 -19.80
N TRP A 25 1.19 -17.65 -19.29
CA TRP A 25 -0.18 -18.19 -19.25
C TRP A 25 -0.80 -18.34 -20.64
N ASN A 26 -0.48 -17.43 -21.57
CA ASN A 26 -0.91 -17.57 -22.98
C ASN A 26 -0.32 -18.84 -23.63
N GLN A 27 0.97 -19.14 -23.38
CA GLN A 27 1.60 -20.37 -23.84
C GLN A 27 0.95 -21.62 -23.25
N ALA A 28 0.38 -21.51 -22.05
CA ALA A 28 -0.35 -22.58 -21.38
C ALA A 28 -1.84 -22.66 -21.79
N GLY A 29 -2.28 -21.86 -22.77
CA GLY A 29 -3.64 -21.89 -23.34
C GLY A 29 -4.65 -20.98 -22.64
N LEU A 30 -4.25 -20.16 -21.67
CA LEU A 30 -5.13 -19.14 -21.09
C LEU A 30 -5.03 -17.85 -21.90
N ARG A 31 -6.13 -17.09 -21.96
CA ARG A 31 -6.13 -15.76 -22.58
C ARG A 31 -5.88 -14.68 -21.54
N ALA A 32 -4.94 -13.79 -21.79
CA ALA A 32 -4.72 -12.61 -20.96
C ALA A 32 -5.67 -11.48 -21.36
N MET A 33 -6.15 -10.75 -20.35
CA MET A 33 -6.94 -9.54 -20.51
C MET A 33 -6.36 -8.47 -19.59
N ARG A 34 -6.07 -7.29 -20.12
CA ARG A 34 -5.64 -6.14 -19.32
C ARG A 34 -6.79 -5.66 -18.46
N ILE A 35 -6.58 -5.54 -17.16
CA ILE A 35 -7.58 -5.09 -16.20
C ILE A 35 -7.22 -3.76 -15.52
N GLY A 36 -6.02 -3.24 -15.76
CA GLY A 36 -5.54 -1.98 -15.19
C GLY A 36 -4.03 -1.83 -15.26
N ASP A 37 -3.55 -0.75 -14.69
CA ASP A 37 -2.13 -0.43 -14.55
C ASP A 37 -1.70 -0.53 -13.11
N GLU A 38 -0.51 -1.06 -12.87
CA GLU A 38 0.11 -1.12 -11.54
C GLU A 38 1.10 0.02 -11.36
N ALA A 39 0.95 0.78 -10.28
CA ALA A 39 1.88 1.85 -9.94
C ALA A 39 3.04 1.29 -9.11
N ILE A 40 4.23 1.18 -9.71
CA ILE A 40 5.44 0.72 -9.04
C ILE A 40 6.39 1.89 -8.84
N ILE A 41 6.84 2.10 -7.59
CA ILE A 41 7.76 3.15 -7.20
C ILE A 41 9.07 2.52 -6.72
N SER A 42 10.21 3.07 -7.17
CA SER A 42 11.54 2.68 -6.68
C SER A 42 12.05 3.72 -5.68
N PRO A 43 12.32 3.35 -4.42
CA PRO A 43 12.92 4.27 -3.44
C PRO A 43 14.24 4.87 -3.91
N ALA A 44 15.05 4.11 -4.66
CA ALA A 44 16.34 4.57 -5.14
C ALA A 44 16.27 5.69 -6.19
N THR A 45 15.17 5.79 -6.94
CA THR A 45 14.98 6.80 -7.98
C THR A 45 13.89 7.81 -7.63
N PHE A 46 13.18 7.61 -6.53
CA PHE A 46 12.15 8.53 -6.09
C PHE A 46 12.74 9.87 -5.67
N ASN A 47 12.29 10.93 -6.31
CA ASN A 47 12.76 12.29 -6.03
C ASN A 47 11.56 13.25 -5.96
N LEU A 48 11.29 13.78 -4.78
CA LEU A 48 10.23 14.78 -4.60
C LEU A 48 10.48 16.09 -5.37
N ASP A 49 11.74 16.35 -5.81
CA ASP A 49 12.07 17.55 -6.59
C ASP A 49 11.74 17.37 -8.08
N ASP A 50 11.32 16.19 -8.51
CA ASP A 50 10.81 15.97 -9.86
C ASP A 50 9.67 16.96 -10.17
N PRO A 51 9.70 17.64 -11.32
CA PRO A 51 8.65 18.56 -11.76
C PRO A 51 7.24 17.95 -11.74
N ASP A 52 7.12 16.68 -12.11
CA ASP A 52 5.85 15.97 -12.16
C ASP A 52 5.28 15.70 -10.75
N LEU A 53 6.14 15.67 -9.72
CA LEU A 53 5.74 15.51 -8.32
C LEU A 53 5.52 16.84 -7.59
N LYS A 54 5.49 17.97 -8.29
CA LYS A 54 5.29 19.29 -7.67
C LYS A 54 4.06 19.38 -6.75
N PRO A 55 2.87 18.84 -7.10
CA PRO A 55 1.72 18.84 -6.19
C PRO A 55 1.98 18.03 -4.92
N VAL A 56 2.57 16.83 -5.06
CA VAL A 56 2.91 15.94 -3.94
C VAL A 56 3.93 16.62 -3.02
N ARG A 57 4.99 17.19 -3.60
CA ARG A 57 6.01 17.93 -2.85
C ARG A 57 5.41 19.08 -2.05
N HIS A 58 4.52 19.87 -2.66
CA HIS A 58 3.87 20.98 -1.96
C HIS A 58 3.08 20.49 -0.74
N THR A 59 2.31 19.44 -0.92
CA THR A 59 1.50 18.80 0.13
C THR A 59 2.37 18.24 1.25
N VAL A 60 3.39 17.47 0.92
CA VAL A 60 4.34 16.90 1.90
C VAL A 60 5.07 17.99 2.68
N THR A 61 5.54 19.05 1.99
CA THR A 61 6.23 20.18 2.63
C THR A 61 5.29 20.91 3.58
N LYS A 62 4.04 21.16 3.18
CA LYS A 62 3.02 21.79 4.04
C LYS A 62 2.79 20.96 5.31
N LEU A 63 2.55 19.65 5.19
CA LEU A 63 2.27 18.80 6.35
C LEU A 63 3.47 18.72 7.30
N ARG A 64 4.69 18.60 6.76
CA ARG A 64 5.92 18.65 7.57
C ARG A 64 6.06 19.98 8.30
N ALA A 65 5.76 21.09 7.65
CA ALA A 65 5.77 22.41 8.29
C ALA A 65 4.69 22.56 9.39
N MET A 66 3.59 21.83 9.29
CA MET A 66 2.56 21.72 10.33
C MET A 66 2.97 20.79 11.48
N GLY A 67 4.11 20.08 11.39
CA GLY A 67 4.61 19.18 12.42
C GLY A 67 4.21 17.72 12.26
N TYR A 68 3.54 17.33 11.17
CA TYR A 68 3.30 15.90 10.90
C TYR A 68 4.60 15.17 10.65
N THR A 69 4.70 13.95 11.20
CA THR A 69 5.84 13.06 11.01
C THR A 69 5.39 11.71 10.47
N THR A 70 6.34 10.87 10.06
CA THR A 70 6.08 9.49 9.62
C THR A 70 6.92 8.50 10.40
N ARG A 71 6.38 7.31 10.62
CA ARG A 71 7.06 6.19 11.26
C ARG A 71 6.91 4.96 10.39
N VAL A 72 8.04 4.33 10.03
CA VAL A 72 8.09 3.15 9.17
C VAL A 72 8.70 2.01 9.97
N ARG A 73 7.96 0.90 10.12
CA ARG A 73 8.39 -0.25 10.93
C ARG A 73 7.92 -1.56 10.30
N ARG A 74 8.68 -2.65 10.52
CA ARG A 74 8.15 -3.99 10.28
C ARG A 74 7.15 -4.34 11.38
N HIS A 75 6.17 -5.21 11.06
CA HIS A 75 5.18 -5.62 12.06
C HIS A 75 5.84 -6.32 13.26
N GLU A 76 6.92 -7.08 13.06
CA GLU A 76 7.69 -7.74 14.11
C GLU A 76 8.38 -6.77 15.08
N ASP A 77 8.64 -5.53 14.64
CA ASP A 77 9.26 -4.47 15.46
C ASP A 77 8.23 -3.65 16.25
N ILE A 78 6.94 -3.91 16.07
CA ILE A 78 5.86 -3.21 16.76
C ILE A 78 5.47 -4.01 18.00
N ASN A 79 5.41 -3.35 19.15
CA ASN A 79 4.92 -3.99 20.36
C ASN A 79 3.51 -4.58 20.12
N PRO A 80 3.22 -5.83 20.56
CA PRO A 80 1.93 -6.48 20.28
C PRO A 80 0.70 -5.69 20.74
N GLN A 81 0.78 -5.00 21.88
CA GLN A 81 -0.32 -4.16 22.37
C GLN A 81 -0.51 -2.92 21.49
N GLU A 82 0.59 -2.30 21.05
CA GLU A 82 0.54 -1.18 20.11
C GLU A 82 -0.02 -1.64 18.77
N LEU A 83 0.43 -2.77 18.24
CA LEU A 83 -0.08 -3.34 16.98
C LEU A 83 -1.59 -3.59 17.06
N HIS A 84 -2.07 -4.16 18.16
CA HIS A 84 -3.50 -4.36 18.39
C HIS A 84 -4.28 -3.03 18.36
N SER A 85 -3.77 -2.01 19.03
CA SER A 85 -4.39 -0.66 19.02
C SER A 85 -4.41 -0.03 17.61
N LEU A 86 -3.37 -0.27 16.80
CA LEU A 86 -3.31 0.20 15.42
C LEU A 86 -4.32 -0.53 14.52
N ILE A 87 -4.54 -1.83 14.75
CA ILE A 87 -5.57 -2.63 14.07
C ILE A 87 -6.96 -2.08 14.40
N ASP A 88 -7.28 -1.90 15.68
CA ASP A 88 -8.54 -1.33 16.13
C ASP A 88 -8.79 0.05 15.49
N LEU A 89 -7.74 0.84 15.33
CA LEU A 89 -7.80 2.16 14.70
C LEU A 89 -8.11 2.05 13.21
N THR A 90 -7.49 1.11 12.49
CA THR A 90 -7.79 0.87 11.07
C THR A 90 -9.23 0.41 10.88
N ASP A 91 -9.73 -0.47 11.74
CA ASP A 91 -11.11 -0.95 11.72
C ASP A 91 -12.11 0.19 11.97
N LYS A 92 -11.81 1.06 12.93
CA LYS A 92 -12.60 2.26 13.18
C LYS A 92 -12.67 3.18 11.96
N TRP A 93 -11.56 3.38 11.25
CA TRP A 93 -11.51 4.25 10.06
C TRP A 93 -12.14 3.62 8.82
N ARG A 94 -12.29 2.30 8.79
CA ARG A 94 -13.08 1.63 7.76
C ARG A 94 -14.56 2.02 7.81
N GLN A 95 -15.06 2.43 8.97
CA GLN A 95 -16.46 2.71 9.22
C GLN A 95 -17.33 1.46 8.96
N ASN A 96 -18.42 1.59 8.21
CA ASN A 96 -19.32 0.49 7.85
C ASN A 96 -19.04 -0.08 6.44
N GLY A 97 -17.89 0.25 5.83
CA GLY A 97 -17.51 -0.27 4.52
C GLY A 97 -17.06 -1.73 4.59
N ASP A 98 -17.29 -2.46 3.49
CA ASP A 98 -16.72 -3.80 3.32
C ASP A 98 -15.20 -3.74 3.36
N GLU A 99 -14.57 -4.80 3.89
CA GLU A 99 -13.12 -4.91 3.84
C GLU A 99 -12.68 -5.14 2.39
N ARG A 100 -11.81 -4.25 1.92
CA ARG A 100 -11.26 -4.28 0.56
C ARG A 100 -9.77 -4.01 0.65
N GLY A 101 -9.00 -5.07 0.90
CA GLY A 101 -7.55 -5.00 0.79
C GLY A 101 -7.13 -4.79 -0.66
N PHE A 102 -5.99 -4.13 -0.84
CA PHE A 102 -5.40 -3.91 -2.16
C PHE A 102 -4.58 -5.12 -2.62
N SER A 103 -4.22 -6.02 -1.72
CA SER A 103 -3.47 -7.26 -2.01
C SER A 103 -4.31 -8.50 -1.71
N MET A 104 -3.74 -9.66 -2.05
CA MET A 104 -4.35 -10.97 -1.72
C MET A 104 -4.33 -11.29 -0.21
N ALA A 105 -3.67 -10.47 0.61
CA ALA A 105 -3.74 -10.55 2.07
C ALA A 105 -5.09 -10.03 2.61
N LEU A 106 -5.85 -9.29 1.79
CA LEU A 106 -7.20 -8.81 2.09
C LEU A 106 -7.28 -8.06 3.42
N SER A 107 -6.31 -7.18 3.66
CA SER A 107 -6.19 -6.37 4.88
C SER A 107 -6.03 -7.18 6.17
N ARG A 108 -5.49 -8.38 6.09
CA ARG A 108 -5.15 -9.18 7.25
C ARG A 108 -3.98 -8.53 8.01
N LEU A 109 -4.28 -7.93 9.15
CA LEU A 109 -3.28 -7.30 10.01
C LEU A 109 -3.09 -8.12 11.29
N GLY A 110 -1.86 -8.12 11.83
CA GLY A 110 -1.57 -8.66 13.15
C GLY A 110 -1.41 -10.17 13.23
N ASP A 111 -1.37 -10.90 12.12
CA ASP A 111 -1.00 -12.31 12.14
C ASP A 111 0.48 -12.44 12.55
N PRO A 112 0.81 -13.27 13.56
CA PRO A 112 2.19 -13.44 14.03
C PRO A 112 3.17 -13.94 12.94
N LEU A 113 2.67 -14.55 11.87
CA LEU A 113 3.47 -15.01 10.74
C LEU A 113 3.79 -13.89 9.74
N ASP A 114 3.15 -12.74 9.85
CA ASP A 114 3.29 -11.60 8.95
C ASP A 114 4.31 -10.55 9.45
N GLY A 115 5.26 -10.94 10.29
CA GLY A 115 6.27 -10.05 10.88
C GLY A 115 7.05 -9.22 9.85
N ARG A 116 7.24 -9.74 8.63
CA ARG A 116 7.91 -9.06 7.53
C ARG A 116 7.08 -7.95 6.83
N CYS A 117 5.79 -7.88 7.08
CA CYS A 117 4.96 -6.76 6.61
C CYS A 117 5.50 -5.43 7.15
N VAL A 118 5.31 -4.37 6.39
CA VAL A 118 5.77 -3.02 6.76
C VAL A 118 4.57 -2.13 7.00
N MET A 119 4.54 -1.49 8.16
CA MET A 119 3.57 -0.46 8.51
C MET A 119 4.19 0.92 8.40
N VAL A 120 3.46 1.83 7.78
CA VAL A 120 3.79 3.24 7.69
C VAL A 120 2.69 4.03 8.37
N GLU A 121 3.05 4.80 9.36
CA GLU A 121 2.13 5.65 10.10
C GLU A 121 2.41 7.12 9.77
N ALA A 122 1.37 7.92 9.60
CA ALA A 122 1.46 9.36 9.78
C ALA A 122 1.07 9.70 11.20
N ILE A 123 1.84 10.57 11.83
CA ILE A 123 1.65 10.99 13.22
C ILE A 123 1.22 12.44 13.24
N TYR A 124 0.19 12.76 14.02
CA TYR A 124 -0.22 14.13 14.25
C TYR A 124 0.90 14.97 14.88
N PRO A 125 0.91 16.29 14.65
CA PRO A 125 1.81 17.20 15.32
C PRO A 125 1.80 17.06 16.84
N ASP A 126 2.91 17.41 17.49
CA ASP A 126 3.06 17.30 18.96
C ASP A 126 2.23 18.35 19.72
N ASP A 127 1.57 19.25 19.03
CA ASP A 127 0.67 20.25 19.59
C ASP A 127 -0.79 19.93 19.26
N GLY A 128 -1.69 20.28 20.18
CA GLY A 128 -3.13 20.09 20.00
C GLY A 128 -3.72 18.80 20.60
N PRO A 129 -5.02 18.58 20.42
CA PRO A 129 -5.77 17.53 21.14
C PRO A 129 -5.44 16.09 20.67
N ARG A 130 -4.75 15.94 19.56
CA ARG A 130 -4.35 14.64 18.97
C ARG A 130 -2.83 14.46 18.94
N ALA A 131 -2.09 15.26 19.72
CA ALA A 131 -0.63 15.25 19.74
C ALA A 131 -0.06 13.82 19.80
N GLY A 132 0.83 13.49 18.87
CA GLY A 132 1.53 12.21 18.80
C GLY A 132 0.67 11.00 18.47
N GLN A 133 -0.64 11.17 18.22
CA GLN A 133 -1.51 10.07 17.80
C GLN A 133 -1.32 9.74 16.30
N THR A 134 -1.70 8.53 15.90
CA THR A 134 -1.67 8.12 14.50
C THR A 134 -2.81 8.78 13.72
N ALA A 135 -2.47 9.43 12.61
CA ALA A 135 -3.39 10.13 11.71
C ALA A 135 -3.73 9.33 10.45
N GLY A 136 -2.89 8.35 10.10
CA GLY A 136 -3.09 7.47 8.95
C GLY A 136 -2.15 6.28 9.01
N ILE A 137 -2.52 5.21 8.33
CA ILE A 137 -1.79 3.94 8.25
C ILE A 137 -1.80 3.44 6.82
N LEU A 138 -0.61 3.07 6.32
CA LEU A 138 -0.45 2.16 5.19
C LEU A 138 0.17 0.87 5.73
N SER A 139 -0.32 -0.27 5.25
CA SER A 139 0.32 -1.56 5.49
C SER A 139 0.66 -2.23 4.17
N PHE A 140 1.84 -2.80 4.11
CA PHE A 140 2.39 -3.43 2.91
C PHE A 140 2.77 -4.87 3.21
N THR A 141 2.40 -5.78 2.31
CA THR A 141 2.86 -7.16 2.33
C THR A 141 4.19 -7.31 1.57
N PRO A 142 5.04 -8.27 1.96
CA PRO A 142 6.26 -8.55 1.22
C PRO A 142 5.97 -8.98 -0.22
N TRP A 143 6.70 -8.40 -1.17
CA TRP A 143 6.70 -8.79 -2.57
C TRP A 143 8.11 -9.29 -2.96
N GLY A 144 8.30 -10.59 -2.83
CA GLY A 144 9.62 -11.21 -2.94
C GLY A 144 10.53 -10.83 -1.76
N ASN A 145 11.81 -10.60 -2.03
CA ASN A 145 12.81 -10.35 -1.01
C ASN A 145 13.04 -8.86 -0.73
N ASP A 146 12.80 -8.01 -1.70
CA ASP A 146 13.15 -6.59 -1.68
C ASP A 146 12.00 -5.66 -2.13
N GLY A 147 10.80 -6.20 -2.28
CA GLY A 147 9.61 -5.47 -2.67
C GLY A 147 8.54 -5.45 -1.59
N LEU A 148 7.66 -4.47 -1.72
CA LEU A 148 6.45 -4.31 -0.93
C LEU A 148 5.25 -4.12 -1.85
N SER A 149 4.08 -4.64 -1.46
CA SER A 149 2.80 -4.40 -2.14
C SER A 149 1.80 -3.84 -1.14
N LEU A 150 1.18 -2.73 -1.47
CA LEU A 150 0.17 -2.08 -0.64
C LEU A 150 -0.98 -3.05 -0.38
N ASP A 151 -1.40 -3.17 0.88
CA ASP A 151 -2.56 -3.96 1.27
C ASP A 151 -3.61 -3.11 1.98
N VAL A 152 -3.21 -2.28 2.92
CA VAL A 152 -4.13 -1.41 3.67
C VAL A 152 -3.76 0.05 3.47
N MET A 153 -4.78 0.88 3.21
CA MET A 153 -4.67 2.33 3.19
C MET A 153 -5.84 2.92 3.95
N ARG A 154 -5.58 3.49 5.12
CA ARG A 154 -6.58 4.08 6.02
C ARG A 154 -6.06 5.39 6.60
N ARG A 155 -6.94 6.30 6.87
CA ARG A 155 -6.64 7.55 7.57
C ARG A 155 -7.84 8.02 8.40
N ASP A 156 -7.59 8.86 9.36
CA ASP A 156 -8.63 9.57 10.10
C ASP A 156 -9.33 10.57 9.16
N LEU A 157 -10.54 10.24 8.73
CA LEU A 157 -11.31 11.06 7.79
C LEU A 157 -11.85 12.35 8.45
N ASP A 158 -12.03 12.33 9.77
CA ASP A 158 -12.62 13.44 10.52
C ASP A 158 -11.58 14.44 11.04
N GLY A 159 -10.29 14.05 11.03
CA GLY A 159 -9.28 14.86 11.67
C GLY A 159 -7.96 15.01 10.94
N ALA A 160 -7.58 14.06 10.08
CA ALA A 160 -6.33 14.17 9.36
C ALA A 160 -6.43 15.16 8.19
N ASP A 161 -5.41 15.99 8.05
CA ASP A 161 -5.29 16.88 6.92
C ASP A 161 -5.17 16.14 5.60
N ASN A 162 -5.63 16.78 4.51
CA ASN A 162 -5.46 16.24 3.17
C ASN A 162 -3.96 16.12 2.83
N GLY A 163 -3.59 14.98 2.23
CA GLY A 163 -2.21 14.71 1.84
C GLY A 163 -1.43 13.82 2.82
N VAL A 164 -2.08 13.35 3.88
CA VAL A 164 -1.45 12.41 4.84
C VAL A 164 -1.00 11.11 4.15
N THR A 165 -1.71 10.65 3.13
CA THR A 165 -1.32 9.49 2.33
C THR A 165 -0.03 9.74 1.55
N GLU A 166 0.07 10.88 0.88
CA GLU A 166 1.28 11.31 0.16
C GLU A 166 2.48 11.47 1.09
N LEU A 167 2.24 11.98 2.30
CA LEU A 167 3.26 12.08 3.34
C LEU A 167 3.79 10.69 3.75
N MET A 168 2.89 9.72 3.96
CA MET A 168 3.26 8.34 4.31
C MET A 168 4.06 7.67 3.18
N VAL A 169 3.64 7.82 1.92
CA VAL A 169 4.38 7.29 0.77
C VAL A 169 5.77 7.92 0.69
N ALA A 170 5.89 9.25 0.83
CA ALA A 170 7.18 9.93 0.84
C ALA A 170 8.07 9.47 2.01
N GLY A 171 7.49 9.19 3.18
CA GLY A 171 8.17 8.62 4.33
C GLY A 171 8.71 7.22 4.06
N LEU A 172 7.90 6.36 3.45
CA LEU A 172 8.32 5.03 3.04
C LEU A 172 9.45 5.07 2.01
N MET A 173 9.37 5.96 1.00
CA MET A 173 10.43 6.11 0.01
C MET A 173 11.76 6.53 0.64
N ALA A 174 11.71 7.41 1.64
CA ALA A 174 12.91 7.84 2.35
C ALA A 174 13.53 6.73 3.23
N ALA A 175 12.70 5.95 3.93
CA ALA A 175 13.15 4.87 4.83
C ALA A 175 13.44 3.54 4.10
N GLY A 176 12.87 3.33 2.93
CA GLY A 176 12.91 2.07 2.19
C GLY A 176 14.32 1.48 2.00
N PRO A 177 15.32 2.26 1.55
CA PRO A 177 16.68 1.75 1.37
C PRO A 177 17.29 1.17 2.65
N GLU A 178 17.05 1.78 3.81
CA GLU A 178 17.60 1.36 5.11
C GLU A 178 17.02 0.00 5.56
N ILE A 179 15.77 -0.29 5.20
CA ILE A 179 15.10 -1.57 5.50
C ILE A 179 15.16 -2.58 4.35
N GLY A 180 16.01 -2.31 3.33
CA GLY A 180 16.28 -3.21 2.20
C GLY A 180 15.20 -3.25 1.12
N ILE A 181 14.34 -2.23 1.05
CA ILE A 181 13.26 -2.15 0.06
C ILE A 181 13.74 -1.41 -1.19
N ARG A 182 13.56 -2.03 -2.35
CA ARG A 182 13.97 -1.52 -3.67
C ARG A 182 12.80 -1.15 -4.57
N ARG A 183 11.63 -1.71 -4.31
CA ARG A 183 10.41 -1.48 -5.11
C ARG A 183 9.18 -1.54 -4.24
N VAL A 184 8.24 -0.67 -4.52
CA VAL A 184 6.96 -0.61 -3.81
C VAL A 184 5.84 -0.54 -4.84
N SER A 185 4.94 -1.52 -4.82
CA SER A 185 3.70 -1.48 -5.56
C SER A 185 2.65 -0.75 -4.73
N MET A 186 2.05 0.28 -5.32
CA MET A 186 0.86 0.94 -4.78
C MET A 186 -0.42 0.25 -5.23
N ASN A 187 -0.26 -0.95 -5.79
CA ASN A 187 -1.30 -1.74 -6.40
C ASN A 187 -1.86 -1.13 -7.69
N PHE A 188 -2.91 -1.70 -8.25
CA PHE A 188 -3.34 -1.33 -9.58
C PHE A 188 -4.61 -0.47 -9.59
N ALA A 189 -4.67 0.45 -10.56
CA ALA A 189 -5.87 1.20 -10.89
C ALA A 189 -6.67 0.41 -11.95
N VAL A 190 -7.85 -0.08 -11.55
CA VAL A 190 -8.72 -0.87 -12.42
C VAL A 190 -9.31 0.03 -13.50
N PHE A 191 -9.20 -0.40 -14.77
CA PHE A 191 -9.81 0.29 -15.92
C PHE A 191 -9.52 1.80 -16.01
N ARG A 192 -8.30 2.21 -15.70
CA ARG A 192 -7.90 3.62 -15.72
C ARG A 192 -8.26 4.32 -17.03
N GLU A 193 -8.01 3.68 -18.19
CA GLU A 193 -8.35 4.22 -19.50
C GLU A 193 -9.85 4.51 -19.63
N ALA A 194 -10.72 3.61 -19.14
CA ALA A 194 -12.16 3.82 -19.19
C ALA A 194 -12.64 4.97 -18.29
N ILE A 195 -11.90 5.27 -17.22
CA ILE A 195 -12.19 6.39 -16.32
C ILE A 195 -11.74 7.72 -16.97
N GLU A 196 -10.58 7.73 -17.62
CA GLU A 196 -10.04 8.91 -18.29
C GLU A 196 -10.87 9.31 -19.53
N GLU A 197 -11.45 8.35 -20.27
CA GLU A 197 -12.32 8.59 -21.43
C GLU A 197 -13.74 9.04 -21.07
N GLY A 198 -14.17 8.82 -19.83
CA GLY A 198 -15.52 9.13 -19.32
C GLY A 198 -15.65 10.42 -18.52
N ALA A 199 -14.59 11.24 -18.43
CA ALA A 199 -14.54 12.47 -17.62
C ALA A 199 -14.71 13.74 -18.46
#